data_f8a7c10663dd7aa9513290295c5616cf
#
_entry.id   f8a7c10663dd7aa9513290295c5616cf
#
_cell.length_a   1.000
_cell.length_b   1.000
_cell.length_c   1.000
_cell.angle_alpha   90.00
_cell.angle_beta   90.00
_cell.angle_gamma   90.00
#
_symmetry.space_group_name_H-M   'P 1'
#
loop_
_entity.id
_entity.type
_entity.pdbx_description
1 polymer ?
#
loop_
_entity_poly.entity_id
_entity_poly.type
_entity_poly.pdbx_seq_one_letter_code
_entity_poly.pdbx_strand_id
1 'polypeptide(L)'
;MSKVPLKWAPLLVLLLLAGSVAVGQATWSPPPGRSVPWQGNVGVLHDLPLRSAIHATLYPSGGDDAQAIRGAIAGCPAGKVVMLGPGVFSLGSAVSVTSGVTLRGSGMGITVLRGRRGMAGPFVVGIGDPAFGEERGVPLRGALFKGGDTVTTASPHGWRAGDLVMIDQLNDPKGDPPVTNVGVGTSSWNGRAPDRSLGQLVSLKEVTSTTATLEIPLYWSFVSRLRPAAARIGGVTSGAGIEEITVDNGESGSPAQNDSGGTIVMKGVANCWLHRVEVIGSWQSAVRVIAAYRSTIRSCRIHEGIPALPAGGPQYGPRRAYGIFISPYASANLFENNEIYHLVSPFLIAGAVSGNVIAYNYLPDPYYSDPNWIQVTIGFHGPHPVMNLIEGNYSVGRMAPDNYWGSSSHNTFFRNRNRLPEGKRGAPWNFDLQHHAHYYTLVGNVIGEPGTEEVYQLQGVDLAGEKAVYRLGYHSDGDGSREGNDKGVGATLLRHGNWDSVHGATVWNGTEDRSLPPSLYLAGKPAWWGDAPWPPIGPDRVPMYPPDPGVGRGTPWSLQGG
;
A
#
# COMPACT_ATOMS: atom_id res chain seq x y z
N MET A 1 67.24 -49.84 50.85
CA MET A 1 66.40 -50.09 49.67
C MET A 1 65.10 -49.32 49.88
N SER A 2 65.05 -48.06 49.45
CA SER A 2 63.89 -47.16 49.60
C SER A 2 63.22 -46.95 48.29
N LYS A 3 61.93 -47.27 48.21
CA LYS A 3 61.07 -47.02 47.02
C LYS A 3 60.55 -45.57 47.10
N VAL A 4 60.81 -44.80 46.04
CA VAL A 4 60.25 -43.47 45.82
C VAL A 4 58.97 -43.62 45.04
N PRO A 5 57.85 -42.98 45.45
CA PRO A 5 56.61 -43.02 44.63
C PRO A 5 56.61 -41.94 43.59
N LEU A 6 56.23 -42.32 42.37
CA LEU A 6 56.03 -41.47 41.19
C LEU A 6 54.72 -40.65 41.36
N LYS A 7 54.81 -39.32 41.38
CA LYS A 7 53.64 -38.40 41.37
C LYS A 7 53.14 -38.18 39.95
N TRP A 8 51.90 -38.51 39.68
CA TRP A 8 51.18 -38.18 38.45
C TRP A 8 50.74 -36.71 38.52
N ALA A 9 51.13 -35.91 37.53
CA ALA A 9 50.59 -34.57 37.32
C ALA A 9 49.44 -34.66 36.28
N PRO A 10 48.29 -34.01 36.49
CA PRO A 10 47.23 -34.00 35.50
C PRO A 10 47.57 -33.02 34.38
N LEU A 11 47.52 -33.53 33.15
CA LEU A 11 47.66 -32.79 31.91
C LEU A 11 46.36 -31.99 31.70
N LEU A 12 46.42 -30.67 31.86
CA LEU A 12 45.30 -29.75 31.57
C LEU A 12 45.22 -29.52 30.08
N VAL A 13 44.28 -30.21 29.40
CA VAL A 13 43.99 -29.95 27.98
C VAL A 13 43.11 -28.68 27.89
N LEU A 14 43.70 -27.59 27.51
CA LEU A 14 42.98 -26.36 27.14
C LEU A 14 42.32 -26.58 25.77
N LEU A 15 41.02 -26.85 25.73
CA LEU A 15 40.22 -26.76 24.50
C LEU A 15 40.01 -25.28 24.16
N LEU A 16 40.78 -24.76 23.23
CA LEU A 16 40.50 -23.49 22.56
C LEU A 16 39.28 -23.70 21.65
N LEU A 17 38.09 -23.35 22.15
CA LEU A 17 36.93 -23.13 21.32
C LEU A 17 37.16 -21.87 20.47
N ALA A 18 37.67 -22.05 19.25
CA ALA A 18 37.64 -21.03 18.24
C ALA A 18 36.18 -20.82 17.83
N GLY A 19 35.48 -19.96 18.55
CA GLY A 19 34.22 -19.40 18.10
C GLY A 19 34.49 -18.57 16.84
N SER A 20 34.19 -19.15 15.66
CA SER A 20 34.08 -18.35 14.45
C SER A 20 32.93 -17.37 14.65
N VAL A 21 33.25 -16.12 14.99
CA VAL A 21 32.34 -15.00 14.80
C VAL A 21 32.13 -14.93 13.30
N ALA A 22 31.03 -15.47 12.82
CA ALA A 22 30.57 -15.19 11.48
C ALA A 22 30.35 -13.67 11.43
N VAL A 23 31.31 -12.96 10.86
CA VAL A 23 31.11 -11.57 10.44
C VAL A 23 30.03 -11.68 9.37
N GLY A 24 28.77 -11.42 9.75
CA GLY A 24 27.67 -11.36 8.80
C GLY A 24 28.08 -10.36 7.72
N GLN A 25 28.11 -10.80 6.47
CA GLN A 25 28.31 -9.90 5.36
C GLN A 25 27.26 -8.79 5.50
N ALA A 26 27.71 -7.52 5.43
CA ALA A 26 26.80 -6.39 5.44
C ALA A 26 25.81 -6.56 4.28
N THR A 27 24.52 -6.58 4.60
CA THR A 27 23.48 -6.64 3.57
C THR A 27 23.15 -5.23 3.13
N TRP A 28 22.89 -5.06 1.84
CA TRP A 28 22.46 -3.79 1.29
C TRP A 28 21.26 -3.21 2.08
N SER A 29 21.27 -1.92 2.34
CA SER A 29 20.15 -1.20 2.93
C SER A 29 19.89 0.11 2.19
N PRO A 30 18.61 0.55 2.10
CA PRO A 30 18.33 1.83 1.46
C PRO A 30 19.03 2.97 2.20
N PRO A 31 19.54 3.99 1.48
CA PRO A 31 20.10 5.17 2.11
C PRO A 31 19.12 5.79 3.11
N PRO A 32 19.56 6.29 4.28
CA PRO A 32 18.67 6.85 5.31
C PRO A 32 17.74 7.95 4.81
N GLY A 33 18.18 8.74 3.82
CA GLY A 33 17.36 9.74 3.17
C GLY A 33 16.16 9.17 2.39
N ARG A 34 16.24 7.90 1.97
CA ARG A 34 15.27 7.24 1.07
C ARG A 34 14.42 6.15 1.72
N SER A 35 14.52 5.98 3.01
CA SER A 35 13.80 4.95 3.76
C SER A 35 13.26 5.48 5.07
N VAL A 36 12.29 4.77 5.61
CA VAL A 36 11.72 4.98 6.95
C VAL A 36 11.69 3.63 7.67
N PRO A 37 11.53 3.59 8.99
CA PRO A 37 11.49 2.32 9.72
C PRO A 37 10.17 1.59 9.46
N TRP A 38 10.05 0.93 8.31
CA TRP A 38 8.86 0.09 8.00
C TRP A 38 8.75 -1.11 8.93
N GLN A 39 9.89 -1.72 9.30
CA GLN A 39 9.90 -2.93 10.13
C GLN A 39 9.29 -2.67 11.51
N GLY A 40 8.24 -3.43 11.85
CA GLY A 40 7.50 -3.30 13.11
C GLY A 40 6.60 -2.06 13.21
N ASN A 41 6.55 -1.22 12.17
CA ASN A 41 5.82 0.06 12.19
C ASN A 41 4.65 0.14 11.21
N VAL A 42 4.33 -0.92 10.49
CA VAL A 42 3.25 -0.94 9.49
C VAL A 42 2.19 -1.96 9.82
N GLY A 43 0.96 -1.65 9.45
CA GLY A 43 -0.18 -2.51 9.71
C GLY A 43 -0.61 -2.57 11.17
N VAL A 44 -1.59 -3.41 11.45
CA VAL A 44 -2.06 -3.68 12.81
C VAL A 44 -0.92 -4.23 13.65
N LEU A 45 -0.71 -3.64 14.83
CA LEU A 45 0.37 -4.05 15.74
C LEU A 45 0.19 -5.48 16.24
N HIS A 46 1.30 -6.20 16.34
CA HIS A 46 1.35 -7.58 16.87
C HIS A 46 0.47 -8.58 16.10
N ASP A 47 0.26 -8.33 14.79
CA ASP A 47 -0.60 -9.12 13.90
C ASP A 47 -2.12 -8.92 14.14
N LEU A 48 -2.94 -9.54 13.29
CA LEU A 48 -4.40 -9.43 13.36
C LEU A 48 -4.93 -10.13 14.61
N PRO A 49 -5.81 -9.48 15.41
CA PRO A 49 -6.27 -10.07 16.65
C PRO A 49 -7.21 -11.24 16.39
N LEU A 50 -6.92 -12.39 17.00
CA LEU A 50 -7.79 -13.56 16.98
C LEU A 50 -8.95 -13.36 17.97
N ARG A 51 -10.11 -12.98 17.46
CA ARG A 51 -11.33 -12.82 18.26
C ARG A 51 -12.22 -14.05 18.15
N SER A 52 -12.49 -14.72 19.28
CA SER A 52 -13.32 -15.94 19.35
C SER A 52 -14.69 -15.73 20.00
N ALA A 53 -14.84 -14.67 20.80
CA ALA A 53 -16.08 -14.41 21.54
C ALA A 53 -17.16 -13.83 20.60
N ILE A 54 -18.16 -14.64 20.27
CA ILE A 54 -19.30 -14.23 19.43
C ILE A 54 -20.32 -13.50 20.31
N HIS A 55 -20.74 -12.30 19.89
CA HIS A 55 -21.82 -11.54 20.51
C HIS A 55 -23.19 -11.95 19.97
N ALA A 56 -23.31 -12.04 18.65
CA ALA A 56 -24.53 -12.40 17.96
C ALA A 56 -24.21 -13.16 16.68
N THR A 57 -25.13 -14.07 16.29
CA THR A 57 -25.10 -14.73 14.99
C THR A 57 -26.36 -14.38 14.23
N LEU A 58 -26.22 -13.90 13.00
CA LEU A 58 -27.35 -13.55 12.12
C LEU A 58 -27.36 -14.47 10.92
N TYR A 59 -28.57 -14.67 10.37
CA TYR A 59 -28.79 -15.39 9.11
C TYR A 59 -29.60 -14.52 8.15
N PRO A 60 -29.50 -14.73 6.82
CA PRO A 60 -30.23 -13.94 5.84
C PRO A 60 -31.75 -14.04 6.09
N SER A 61 -32.42 -12.88 6.09
CA SER A 61 -33.87 -12.83 6.28
C SER A 61 -34.68 -13.07 4.99
N GLY A 62 -34.02 -13.01 3.83
CA GLY A 62 -34.67 -12.94 2.52
C GLY A 62 -35.19 -11.55 2.15
N GLY A 63 -35.10 -10.57 3.05
CA GLY A 63 -35.49 -9.18 2.88
C GLY A 63 -34.28 -8.23 2.91
N ASP A 64 -34.43 -7.06 3.56
CA ASP A 64 -33.34 -6.10 3.83
C ASP A 64 -32.71 -6.40 5.19
N ASP A 65 -31.50 -6.89 5.16
CA ASP A 65 -30.76 -7.30 6.36
C ASP A 65 -29.93 -6.16 7.01
N ALA A 66 -29.86 -5.01 6.38
CA ALA A 66 -28.97 -3.92 6.81
C ALA A 66 -29.25 -3.43 8.24
N GLN A 67 -30.54 -3.30 8.61
CA GLN A 67 -30.94 -2.85 9.94
C GLN A 67 -30.57 -3.87 11.03
N ALA A 68 -30.78 -5.15 10.78
CA ALA A 68 -30.44 -6.21 11.72
C ALA A 68 -28.93 -6.27 11.97
N ILE A 69 -28.12 -6.18 10.91
CA ILE A 69 -26.66 -6.17 11.04
C ILE A 69 -26.18 -4.94 11.81
N ARG A 70 -26.68 -3.74 11.49
CA ARG A 70 -26.35 -2.51 12.23
C ARG A 70 -26.73 -2.60 13.71
N GLY A 71 -27.92 -3.15 14.02
CA GLY A 71 -28.36 -3.35 15.39
C GLY A 71 -27.43 -4.30 16.17
N ALA A 72 -27.01 -5.40 15.56
CA ALA A 72 -26.06 -6.33 16.16
C ALA A 72 -24.67 -5.70 16.38
N ILE A 73 -24.18 -4.90 15.41
CA ILE A 73 -22.91 -4.16 15.55
C ILE A 73 -23.00 -3.13 16.68
N ALA A 74 -24.07 -2.34 16.74
CA ALA A 74 -24.27 -1.31 17.76
C ALA A 74 -24.35 -1.88 19.18
N GLY A 75 -24.91 -3.07 19.35
CA GLY A 75 -24.99 -3.77 20.63
C GLY A 75 -23.72 -4.58 20.98
N CYS A 76 -22.77 -4.71 20.06
CA CYS A 76 -21.61 -5.58 20.23
C CYS A 76 -20.53 -4.92 21.11
N PRO A 77 -20.16 -5.54 22.25
CA PRO A 77 -19.03 -5.05 23.05
C PRO A 77 -17.71 -5.14 22.28
N ALA A 78 -16.80 -4.20 22.57
CA ALA A 78 -15.45 -4.22 22.02
C ALA A 78 -14.74 -5.57 22.29
N GLY A 79 -13.98 -6.03 21.32
CA GLY A 79 -13.27 -7.31 21.35
C GLY A 79 -14.12 -8.52 20.94
N LYS A 80 -15.39 -8.33 20.61
CA LYS A 80 -16.29 -9.41 20.21
C LYS A 80 -16.63 -9.39 18.72
N VAL A 81 -17.28 -10.47 18.27
CA VAL A 81 -17.62 -10.77 16.88
C VAL A 81 -19.14 -10.73 16.69
N VAL A 82 -19.58 -10.02 15.66
CA VAL A 82 -20.88 -10.24 15.03
C VAL A 82 -20.67 -11.24 13.91
N MET A 83 -21.23 -12.43 14.06
CA MET A 83 -21.11 -13.53 13.12
C MET A 83 -22.26 -13.53 12.13
N LEU A 84 -21.95 -13.66 10.84
CA LEU A 84 -22.93 -13.86 9.77
C LEU A 84 -22.83 -15.30 9.28
N GLY A 85 -23.93 -16.02 9.36
CA GLY A 85 -24.06 -17.39 8.86
C GLY A 85 -23.94 -17.47 7.32
N PRO A 86 -23.99 -18.71 6.78
CA PRO A 86 -23.98 -18.91 5.34
C PRO A 86 -25.21 -18.27 4.65
N GLY A 87 -25.03 -17.79 3.43
CA GLY A 87 -26.08 -17.27 2.56
C GLY A 87 -25.89 -15.82 2.15
N VAL A 88 -26.85 -15.27 1.43
CA VAL A 88 -26.81 -13.92 0.84
C VAL A 88 -27.64 -12.96 1.69
N PHE A 89 -26.99 -12.02 2.31
CA PHE A 89 -27.58 -10.87 3.01
C PHE A 89 -27.80 -9.73 2.02
N SER A 90 -29.02 -9.32 1.81
CA SER A 90 -29.38 -8.23 0.89
C SER A 90 -29.42 -6.90 1.62
N LEU A 91 -28.66 -5.91 1.16
CA LEU A 91 -28.50 -4.63 1.85
C LEU A 91 -29.16 -3.49 1.07
N GLY A 92 -30.19 -2.87 1.65
CA GLY A 92 -30.85 -1.65 1.13
C GLY A 92 -30.16 -0.35 1.58
N SER A 93 -29.20 -0.43 2.48
CA SER A 93 -28.41 0.70 2.95
C SER A 93 -27.05 0.25 3.50
N ALA A 94 -26.10 1.17 3.54
CA ALA A 94 -24.73 0.91 3.99
C ALA A 94 -24.67 0.40 5.44
N VAL A 95 -23.72 -0.51 5.69
CA VAL A 95 -23.40 -1.03 7.02
C VAL A 95 -21.99 -0.59 7.41
N SER A 96 -21.83 0.06 8.57
CA SER A 96 -20.53 0.43 9.13
C SER A 96 -20.19 -0.39 10.36
N VAL A 97 -18.96 -0.90 10.40
CA VAL A 97 -18.39 -1.58 11.57
C VAL A 97 -17.75 -0.53 12.48
N THR A 98 -18.08 -0.57 13.77
CA THR A 98 -17.63 0.40 14.78
C THR A 98 -16.41 -0.09 15.54
N SER A 99 -15.80 0.81 16.32
CA SER A 99 -14.57 0.53 17.09
C SER A 99 -14.69 -0.75 17.93
N GLY A 100 -13.65 -1.56 17.87
CA GLY A 100 -13.52 -2.78 18.65
C GLY A 100 -14.34 -3.97 18.16
N VAL A 101 -15.20 -3.82 17.15
CA VAL A 101 -16.08 -4.91 16.64
C VAL A 101 -15.43 -5.62 15.45
N THR A 102 -15.61 -6.93 15.37
CA THR A 102 -15.34 -7.71 14.16
C THR A 102 -16.65 -8.19 13.54
N LEU A 103 -16.86 -7.85 12.27
CA LEU A 103 -17.90 -8.46 11.44
C LEU A 103 -17.27 -9.65 10.70
N ARG A 104 -17.75 -10.86 10.95
CA ARG A 104 -17.18 -12.08 10.38
C ARG A 104 -18.26 -12.92 9.70
N GLY A 105 -17.95 -13.40 8.50
CA GLY A 105 -18.74 -14.37 7.77
C GLY A 105 -18.29 -15.81 8.04
N SER A 106 -18.89 -16.75 7.32
CA SER A 106 -18.54 -18.17 7.34
C SER A 106 -17.49 -18.57 6.30
N GLY A 107 -16.99 -17.60 5.53
CA GLY A 107 -16.00 -17.77 4.47
C GLY A 107 -16.32 -16.97 3.22
N MET A 108 -15.30 -16.69 2.40
CA MET A 108 -15.47 -16.11 1.06
C MET A 108 -16.33 -17.06 0.21
N GLY A 109 -17.29 -16.53 -0.54
CA GLY A 109 -18.26 -17.28 -1.33
C GLY A 109 -19.37 -17.96 -0.51
N ILE A 110 -19.22 -18.09 0.81
CA ILE A 110 -20.20 -18.74 1.70
C ILE A 110 -21.13 -17.72 2.34
N THR A 111 -20.61 -16.65 2.88
CA THR A 111 -21.38 -15.49 3.37
C THR A 111 -21.21 -14.34 2.41
N VAL A 112 -22.30 -13.82 1.86
CA VAL A 112 -22.29 -12.73 0.87
C VAL A 112 -23.11 -11.56 1.37
N LEU A 113 -22.50 -10.38 1.49
CA LEU A 113 -23.21 -9.10 1.66
C LEU A 113 -23.41 -8.47 0.28
N ARG A 114 -24.64 -8.39 -0.21
CA ARG A 114 -24.95 -7.87 -1.54
C ARG A 114 -25.74 -6.59 -1.49
N GLY A 115 -25.23 -5.55 -2.16
CA GLY A 115 -25.92 -4.28 -2.35
C GLY A 115 -27.14 -4.44 -3.25
N ARG A 116 -28.30 -3.91 -2.83
CA ARG A 116 -29.53 -3.90 -3.61
C ARG A 116 -29.56 -2.71 -4.57
N ARG A 117 -30.35 -2.83 -5.62
CA ARG A 117 -30.62 -1.71 -6.52
C ARG A 117 -31.14 -0.50 -5.76
N GLY A 118 -30.50 0.66 -5.94
CA GLY A 118 -30.88 1.90 -5.27
C GLY A 118 -30.59 1.93 -3.77
N MET A 119 -29.69 1.09 -3.28
CA MET A 119 -29.28 1.13 -1.86
C MET A 119 -28.80 2.53 -1.46
N ALA A 120 -29.09 2.94 -0.23
CA ALA A 120 -28.65 4.21 0.31
C ALA A 120 -27.24 4.12 0.90
N GLY A 121 -26.38 5.10 0.54
CA GLY A 121 -25.05 5.26 1.09
C GLY A 121 -23.94 5.14 0.03
N PRO A 122 -22.71 5.52 0.38
CA PRO A 122 -21.57 5.57 -0.54
C PRO A 122 -20.80 4.24 -0.64
N PHE A 123 -21.22 3.18 0.05
CA PHE A 123 -20.56 1.87 0.09
C PHE A 123 -21.57 0.76 0.51
N VAL A 124 -21.23 -0.48 0.29
CA VAL A 124 -22.00 -1.64 0.77
C VAL A 124 -21.72 -1.90 2.25
N VAL A 125 -20.43 -2.09 2.58
CA VAL A 125 -19.98 -2.21 3.97
C VAL A 125 -18.72 -1.38 4.18
N GLY A 126 -18.49 -0.89 5.39
CA GLY A 126 -17.29 -0.10 5.68
C GLY A 126 -16.85 -0.17 7.13
N ILE A 127 -15.70 0.42 7.40
CA ILE A 127 -15.20 0.69 8.74
C ILE A 127 -15.01 2.19 8.83
N GLY A 128 -15.59 2.82 9.83
CA GLY A 128 -15.46 4.26 10.05
C GLY A 128 -16.70 4.88 10.67
N ASP A 129 -16.53 6.08 11.17
CA ASP A 129 -17.57 6.90 11.77
C ASP A 129 -18.03 7.97 10.76
N PRO A 130 -19.34 8.15 10.55
CA PRO A 130 -19.86 9.28 9.78
C PRO A 130 -19.41 10.66 10.30
N ALA A 131 -19.10 10.76 11.61
CA ALA A 131 -18.60 11.97 12.26
C ALA A 131 -17.10 12.23 12.01
N PHE A 132 -16.44 11.40 11.20
CA PHE A 132 -15.05 11.64 10.81
C PHE A 132 -14.85 13.05 10.26
N GLY A 133 -13.85 13.75 10.80
CA GLY A 133 -13.47 15.08 10.36
C GLY A 133 -12.09 15.48 10.86
N GLU A 134 -11.51 16.46 10.21
CA GLU A 134 -10.25 17.06 10.62
C GLU A 134 -10.48 18.40 11.32
N GLU A 135 -9.75 18.62 12.40
CA GLU A 135 -9.77 19.91 13.11
C GLU A 135 -8.88 20.93 12.39
N ARG A 136 -9.01 22.19 12.82
CA ARG A 136 -8.11 23.23 12.36
C ARG A 136 -6.67 22.92 12.73
N GLY A 137 -5.76 23.02 11.76
CA GLY A 137 -4.33 22.79 11.99
C GLY A 137 -3.71 23.81 12.95
N VAL A 138 -2.95 23.30 13.92
CA VAL A 138 -2.14 24.10 14.85
C VAL A 138 -0.73 24.23 14.26
N PRO A 139 -0.19 25.46 14.08
CA PRO A 139 1.16 25.64 13.58
C PRO A 139 2.22 24.97 14.47
N LEU A 140 3.22 24.35 13.86
CA LEU A 140 4.35 23.73 14.53
C LEU A 140 5.56 24.70 14.59
N ARG A 141 6.41 24.54 15.60
CA ARG A 141 7.62 25.32 15.82
C ARG A 141 8.84 24.43 15.98
N GLY A 142 10.01 25.03 15.78
CA GLY A 142 11.29 24.36 15.94
C GLY A 142 11.71 23.58 14.70
N ALA A 143 12.77 22.81 14.86
CA ALA A 143 13.31 21.94 13.83
C ALA A 143 12.54 20.61 13.81
N LEU A 144 11.97 20.25 12.67
CA LEU A 144 11.20 19.03 12.46
C LEU A 144 11.96 18.16 11.47
N PHE A 145 12.99 17.47 11.97
CA PHE A 145 13.82 16.62 11.13
C PHE A 145 13.23 15.22 10.99
N LYS A 146 13.42 14.63 9.82
CA LYS A 146 13.17 13.21 9.58
C LYS A 146 13.85 12.37 10.67
N GLY A 147 13.12 11.40 11.23
CA GLY A 147 13.59 10.56 12.34
C GLY A 147 13.33 11.15 13.74
N GLY A 148 12.94 12.43 13.84
CA GLY A 148 12.51 13.01 15.12
C GLY A 148 11.13 12.48 15.53
N ASP A 149 10.92 12.31 16.83
CA ASP A 149 9.69 11.76 17.40
C ASP A 149 8.89 12.78 18.24
N THR A 150 9.35 14.01 18.31
CA THR A 150 8.71 15.05 19.12
C THR A 150 8.39 16.27 18.27
N VAL A 151 7.17 16.79 18.42
CA VAL A 151 6.72 18.04 17.78
C VAL A 151 6.31 19.06 18.84
N THR A 152 6.56 20.35 18.54
CA THR A 152 6.17 21.47 19.41
C THR A 152 5.19 22.36 18.66
N THR A 153 4.06 22.69 19.28
CA THR A 153 3.05 23.58 18.71
C THR A 153 3.31 25.03 19.08
N ALA A 154 2.83 25.94 18.23
CA ALA A 154 2.96 27.38 18.43
C ALA A 154 2.10 27.92 19.59
N SER A 155 1.03 27.20 19.94
CA SER A 155 0.08 27.51 21.00
C SER A 155 -0.39 26.23 21.67
N PRO A 156 -0.98 26.27 22.88
CA PRO A 156 -1.60 25.11 23.48
C PRO A 156 -2.59 24.44 22.55
N HIS A 157 -2.59 23.12 22.55
CA HIS A 157 -3.49 22.25 21.79
C HIS A 157 -4.35 21.43 22.78
N GLY A 158 -5.47 20.93 22.38
CA GLY A 158 -6.32 20.09 23.23
C GLY A 158 -6.11 18.59 23.00
N TRP A 159 -4.96 18.17 22.45
CA TRP A 159 -4.70 16.77 22.10
C TRP A 159 -4.45 15.90 23.32
N ARG A 160 -4.64 14.61 23.15
CA ARG A 160 -4.43 13.57 24.17
C ARG A 160 -3.56 12.44 23.60
N ALA A 161 -2.95 11.67 24.45
CA ALA A 161 -2.30 10.42 24.05
C ALA A 161 -3.34 9.50 23.37
N GLY A 162 -2.95 8.89 22.26
CA GLY A 162 -3.82 8.11 21.39
C GLY A 162 -4.55 8.90 20.30
N ASP A 163 -4.56 10.24 20.35
CA ASP A 163 -5.12 11.04 19.25
C ASP A 163 -4.32 10.82 17.97
N LEU A 164 -5.02 10.80 16.85
CA LEU A 164 -4.45 10.72 15.52
C LEU A 164 -4.33 12.13 14.96
N VAL A 165 -3.12 12.50 14.52
CA VAL A 165 -2.85 13.82 13.94
C VAL A 165 -2.24 13.71 12.55
N MET A 166 -2.63 14.63 11.67
CA MET A 166 -2.02 14.84 10.37
C MET A 166 -0.98 15.96 10.48
N ILE A 167 0.29 15.63 10.24
CA ILE A 167 1.38 16.60 10.18
C ILE A 167 1.67 16.87 8.71
N ASP A 168 1.65 18.14 8.30
CA ASP A 168 1.88 18.56 6.92
C ASP A 168 2.56 19.92 6.83
N GLN A 169 2.90 20.32 5.61
CA GLN A 169 3.41 21.67 5.28
C GLN A 169 2.88 22.13 3.93
N LEU A 170 3.07 23.41 3.61
CA LEU A 170 2.78 23.93 2.27
C LEU A 170 3.63 23.21 1.20
N ASN A 171 3.07 23.08 0.02
CA ASN A 171 3.80 22.56 -1.14
C ASN A 171 5.00 23.44 -1.49
N ASP A 172 6.03 22.83 -2.06
CA ASP A 172 7.25 23.49 -2.54
C ASP A 172 7.53 23.09 -4.01
N PRO A 173 6.85 23.71 -4.97
CA PRO A 173 7.00 23.32 -6.38
C PRO A 173 8.41 23.55 -6.95
N LYS A 174 9.23 24.38 -6.26
CA LYS A 174 10.63 24.67 -6.61
C LYS A 174 11.62 23.97 -5.70
N GLY A 175 11.15 23.11 -4.82
CA GLY A 175 11.97 22.30 -3.93
C GLY A 175 12.66 21.16 -4.66
N ASP A 176 13.54 20.49 -3.95
CA ASP A 176 14.17 19.24 -4.39
C ASP A 176 13.91 18.16 -3.33
N PRO A 177 12.98 17.23 -3.59
CA PRO A 177 12.15 17.09 -4.79
C PRO A 177 11.06 18.17 -4.89
N PRO A 178 10.53 18.45 -6.10
CA PRO A 178 9.36 19.30 -6.25
C PRO A 178 8.15 18.68 -5.55
N VAL A 179 7.46 19.45 -4.70
CA VAL A 179 6.18 19.06 -4.09
C VAL A 179 5.11 19.95 -4.69
N THR A 180 4.30 19.39 -5.58
CA THR A 180 3.28 20.14 -6.32
C THR A 180 2.01 19.31 -6.52
N ASN A 181 0.86 19.97 -6.47
CA ASN A 181 -0.45 19.43 -6.84
C ASN A 181 -0.87 19.84 -8.26
N VAL A 182 0.09 20.24 -9.06
CA VAL A 182 -0.08 20.62 -10.48
C VAL A 182 0.74 19.68 -11.34
N GLY A 183 0.10 19.08 -12.30
CA GLY A 183 0.69 18.26 -13.36
C GLY A 183 -0.01 18.58 -14.67
N VAL A 184 -0.55 17.59 -15.38
CA VAL A 184 -1.47 17.79 -16.51
C VAL A 184 -2.77 18.43 -16.01
N GLY A 185 -3.27 18.00 -14.85
CA GLY A 185 -4.39 18.61 -14.14
C GLY A 185 -3.95 19.22 -12.79
N THR A 186 -4.85 19.99 -12.18
CA THR A 186 -4.68 20.55 -10.85
C THR A 186 -5.59 19.83 -9.85
N SER A 187 -5.01 19.33 -8.76
CA SER A 187 -5.76 18.65 -7.71
C SER A 187 -6.03 19.55 -6.53
N SER A 188 -7.29 19.57 -6.06
CA SER A 188 -7.70 20.26 -4.82
C SER A 188 -8.09 19.31 -3.68
N TRP A 189 -8.01 17.99 -3.89
CA TRP A 189 -8.59 16.95 -3.02
C TRP A 189 -7.55 16.01 -2.38
N ASN A 190 -6.27 16.25 -2.63
CA ASN A 190 -5.20 15.32 -2.25
C ASN A 190 -4.45 15.67 -0.97
N GLY A 191 -4.86 16.68 -0.25
CA GLY A 191 -4.23 17.12 0.98
C GLY A 191 -5.25 17.65 1.99
N ARG A 192 -4.82 18.03 3.18
CA ARG A 192 -5.67 18.73 4.18
C ARG A 192 -6.16 20.09 3.65
N ALA A 193 -5.36 20.71 2.80
CA ALA A 193 -5.72 21.85 1.98
C ALA A 193 -5.11 21.63 0.58
N PRO A 194 -5.60 22.34 -0.46
CA PRO A 194 -5.14 22.15 -1.82
C PRO A 194 -3.62 22.28 -2.01
N ASP A 195 -2.97 23.05 -1.15
CA ASP A 195 -1.55 23.35 -1.17
C ASP A 195 -0.73 22.60 -0.11
N ARG A 196 -1.27 21.53 0.49
CA ARG A 196 -0.64 20.72 1.54
C ARG A 196 -0.67 19.23 1.22
N SER A 197 0.06 18.85 0.18
CA SER A 197 0.01 17.51 -0.39
C SER A 197 1.05 16.55 0.20
N LEU A 198 2.00 17.05 1.00
CA LEU A 198 3.02 16.25 1.67
C LEU A 198 2.75 16.23 3.17
N GLY A 199 2.62 15.03 3.73
CA GLY A 199 2.36 14.90 5.15
C GLY A 199 2.42 13.46 5.65
N GLN A 200 2.21 13.33 6.97
CA GLN A 200 2.21 12.06 7.69
C GLN A 200 1.08 12.03 8.71
N LEU A 201 0.28 10.96 8.66
CA LEU A 201 -0.69 10.64 9.69
C LEU A 201 0.00 9.82 10.78
N VAL A 202 -0.14 10.22 12.06
CA VAL A 202 0.54 9.55 13.17
C VAL A 202 -0.25 9.66 14.47
N SER A 203 -0.20 8.62 15.30
CA SER A 203 -0.76 8.62 16.65
C SER A 203 0.20 9.26 17.65
N LEU A 204 -0.35 9.91 18.67
CA LEU A 204 0.40 10.56 19.75
C LEU A 204 0.60 9.60 20.92
N LYS A 205 1.85 9.44 21.35
CA LYS A 205 2.22 8.59 22.48
C LYS A 205 2.09 9.33 23.82
N GLU A 206 2.63 10.55 23.87
CA GLU A 206 2.63 11.40 25.06
C GLU A 206 2.38 12.85 24.64
N VAL A 207 1.71 13.62 25.50
CA VAL A 207 1.40 15.03 25.22
C VAL A 207 1.55 15.90 26.46
N THR A 208 1.98 17.13 26.25
CA THR A 208 1.87 18.24 27.19
C THR A 208 0.93 19.31 26.62
N SER A 209 0.87 20.50 27.18
CA SER A 209 0.07 21.58 26.60
C SER A 209 0.55 22.06 25.23
N THR A 210 1.86 21.91 24.93
CA THR A 210 2.47 22.42 23.69
C THR A 210 3.41 21.46 23.01
N THR A 211 3.65 20.26 23.55
CA THR A 211 4.48 19.23 22.92
C THR A 211 3.72 17.92 22.77
N ALA A 212 4.07 17.15 21.75
CA ALA A 212 3.56 15.81 21.55
C ALA A 212 4.68 14.89 21.08
N THR A 213 4.78 13.70 21.70
CA THR A 213 5.64 12.62 21.26
C THR A 213 4.86 11.72 20.32
N LEU A 214 5.43 11.43 19.17
CA LEU A 214 4.83 10.61 18.10
C LEU A 214 5.07 9.13 18.37
N GLU A 215 4.12 8.28 18.01
CA GLU A 215 4.27 6.82 18.09
C GLU A 215 5.29 6.31 17.06
N ILE A 216 5.34 6.94 15.89
CA ILE A 216 6.30 6.67 14.83
C ILE A 216 7.04 7.97 14.50
N PRO A 217 8.37 7.94 14.31
CA PRO A 217 9.13 9.16 14.00
C PRO A 217 8.69 9.79 12.67
N LEU A 218 9.02 11.06 12.51
CA LEU A 218 8.75 11.81 11.29
C LEU A 218 9.42 11.14 10.08
N TYR A 219 8.65 10.96 9.03
CA TYR A 219 9.12 10.41 7.76
C TYR A 219 9.78 11.45 6.86
N TRP A 220 9.55 12.72 7.17
CA TRP A 220 10.02 13.85 6.39
C TRP A 220 10.54 14.97 7.30
N SER A 221 11.46 15.79 6.76
CA SER A 221 11.88 17.02 7.42
C SER A 221 10.97 18.17 7.01
N PHE A 222 10.19 18.69 7.94
CA PHE A 222 9.29 19.81 7.69
C PHE A 222 9.98 21.13 7.99
N VAL A 223 9.96 22.06 7.03
CA VAL A 223 10.73 23.31 7.10
C VAL A 223 9.87 24.51 7.43
N SER A 224 10.34 25.37 8.32
CA SER A 224 9.57 26.50 8.89
C SER A 224 8.99 27.45 7.83
N ARG A 225 9.72 27.72 6.73
CA ARG A 225 9.25 28.58 5.62
C ARG A 225 7.99 28.05 4.95
N LEU A 226 7.73 26.73 5.02
CA LEU A 226 6.55 26.06 4.47
C LEU A 226 5.41 25.88 5.49
N ARG A 227 5.48 26.58 6.61
CA ARG A 227 4.42 26.65 7.63
C ARG A 227 3.93 25.27 8.05
N PRO A 228 4.77 24.41 8.64
CA PRO A 228 4.33 23.12 9.12
C PRO A 228 3.22 23.25 10.16
N ALA A 229 2.26 22.36 10.11
CA ALA A 229 1.12 22.33 11.03
C ALA A 229 0.71 20.89 11.34
N ALA A 230 0.04 20.68 12.47
CA ALA A 230 -0.59 19.42 12.80
C ALA A 230 -2.08 19.62 13.06
N ALA A 231 -2.92 18.74 12.51
CA ALA A 231 -4.38 18.77 12.68
C ALA A 231 -4.84 17.43 13.27
N ARG A 232 -5.63 17.49 14.35
CA ARG A 232 -6.24 16.28 14.93
C ARG A 232 -7.34 15.76 14.01
N ILE A 233 -7.42 14.44 13.91
CA ILE A 233 -8.49 13.74 13.21
C ILE A 233 -9.51 13.27 14.24
N GLY A 234 -10.74 13.75 14.12
CA GLY A 234 -11.86 13.36 14.97
C GLY A 234 -12.67 12.21 14.35
N GLY A 235 -13.46 11.52 15.17
CA GLY A 235 -14.32 10.42 14.70
C GLY A 235 -13.51 9.19 14.23
N VAL A 236 -12.38 8.88 14.85
CA VAL A 236 -11.53 7.75 14.49
C VAL A 236 -12.14 6.45 14.99
N THR A 237 -12.36 5.50 14.07
CA THR A 237 -12.71 4.10 14.40
C THR A 237 -11.43 3.30 14.58
N SER A 238 -11.30 2.61 15.70
CA SER A 238 -10.08 1.83 16.02
C SER A 238 -10.38 0.38 16.34
N GLY A 239 -9.45 -0.51 15.90
CA GLY A 239 -9.49 -1.92 16.23
C GLY A 239 -10.74 -2.64 15.73
N ALA A 240 -11.28 -2.25 14.58
CA ALA A 240 -12.42 -2.91 13.92
C ALA A 240 -11.96 -3.76 12.75
N GLY A 241 -12.67 -4.85 12.47
CA GLY A 241 -12.32 -5.76 11.37
C GLY A 241 -13.51 -6.30 10.60
N ILE A 242 -13.26 -6.65 9.33
CA ILE A 242 -14.17 -7.42 8.48
C ILE A 242 -13.41 -8.65 8.01
N GLU A 243 -13.99 -9.84 8.19
CA GLU A 243 -13.30 -11.10 7.96
C GLU A 243 -14.20 -12.17 7.32
N GLU A 244 -13.60 -13.06 6.50
CA GLU A 244 -14.22 -14.29 5.99
C GLU A 244 -15.58 -14.06 5.31
N ILE A 245 -15.66 -13.08 4.40
CA ILE A 245 -16.91 -12.63 3.81
C ILE A 245 -16.72 -12.21 2.37
N THR A 246 -17.72 -12.39 1.54
CA THR A 246 -17.81 -11.75 0.22
C THR A 246 -18.67 -10.49 0.30
N VAL A 247 -18.15 -9.38 -0.20
CA VAL A 247 -18.88 -8.13 -0.38
C VAL A 247 -19.09 -7.91 -1.87
N ASP A 248 -20.33 -8.04 -2.31
CA ASP A 248 -20.74 -7.93 -3.70
C ASP A 248 -21.48 -6.59 -3.89
N ASN A 249 -20.95 -5.75 -4.78
CA ASN A 249 -21.61 -4.50 -5.13
C ASN A 249 -23.02 -4.74 -5.72
N GLY A 250 -23.25 -5.91 -6.33
CA GLY A 250 -24.52 -6.31 -6.86
C GLY A 250 -25.07 -5.35 -7.90
N GLU A 251 -26.36 -5.03 -7.76
CA GLU A 251 -27.06 -4.04 -8.58
C GLU A 251 -27.14 -2.66 -7.90
N SER A 252 -26.34 -2.41 -6.86
CA SER A 252 -26.42 -1.16 -6.10
C SER A 252 -26.24 0.09 -6.97
N GLY A 253 -25.67 -0.08 -8.14
CA GLY A 253 -25.27 1.02 -9.00
C GLY A 253 -24.07 1.75 -8.44
N SER A 254 -23.81 2.95 -8.93
CA SER A 254 -22.88 3.86 -8.26
C SER A 254 -23.66 4.70 -7.27
N PRO A 255 -23.65 4.37 -5.97
CA PRO A 255 -24.45 5.14 -4.99
C PRO A 255 -23.98 6.57 -4.85
N ALA A 256 -22.73 6.83 -5.13
CA ALA A 256 -22.18 8.17 -5.27
C ALA A 256 -21.07 8.11 -6.31
N GLN A 257 -21.25 8.80 -7.43
CA GLN A 257 -20.18 9.05 -8.40
C GLN A 257 -19.16 10.07 -7.84
N ASN A 258 -18.95 10.07 -6.52
CA ASN A 258 -17.96 10.90 -5.88
C ASN A 258 -16.69 10.10 -5.61
N ASP A 259 -15.58 10.78 -5.58
CA ASP A 259 -14.25 10.19 -5.40
C ASP A 259 -14.03 9.54 -4.02
N SER A 260 -15.03 9.57 -3.14
CA SER A 260 -14.99 9.01 -1.78
C SER A 260 -15.70 7.66 -1.64
N GLY A 261 -16.36 7.16 -2.70
CA GLY A 261 -17.13 5.92 -2.68
C GLY A 261 -16.31 4.67 -3.00
N GLY A 262 -16.84 3.52 -2.62
CA GLY A 262 -16.27 2.21 -2.90
C GLY A 262 -17.25 1.09 -2.54
N THR A 263 -16.96 -0.15 -2.96
CA THR A 263 -17.72 -1.32 -2.47
C THR A 263 -17.46 -1.49 -0.98
N ILE A 264 -16.21 -1.38 -0.54
CA ILE A 264 -15.83 -1.24 0.87
C ILE A 264 -15.15 0.13 1.08
N VAL A 265 -15.47 0.81 2.18
CA VAL A 265 -14.81 2.06 2.58
C VAL A 265 -14.22 1.93 3.98
N MET A 266 -12.92 2.20 4.12
CA MET A 266 -12.22 2.38 5.38
C MET A 266 -11.88 3.87 5.51
N LYS A 267 -12.57 4.59 6.40
CA LYS A 267 -12.44 6.05 6.52
C LYS A 267 -12.29 6.49 7.96
N GLY A 268 -11.22 7.25 8.25
CA GLY A 268 -10.92 7.69 9.62
C GLY A 268 -10.63 6.51 10.55
N VAL A 269 -9.68 5.65 10.16
CA VAL A 269 -9.46 4.37 10.84
C VAL A 269 -8.05 4.23 11.38
N ALA A 270 -7.91 3.57 12.53
CA ALA A 270 -6.63 3.18 13.10
C ALA A 270 -6.66 1.73 13.59
N ASN A 271 -5.61 0.96 13.29
CA ASN A 271 -5.51 -0.46 13.68
C ASN A 271 -6.72 -1.30 13.27
N CYS A 272 -7.26 -1.05 12.07
CA CYS A 272 -8.40 -1.77 11.50
C CYS A 272 -7.96 -2.73 10.40
N TRP A 273 -8.80 -3.71 10.05
CA TRP A 273 -8.39 -4.70 9.05
C TRP A 273 -9.52 -5.23 8.17
N LEU A 274 -9.13 -5.65 6.97
CA LEU A 274 -9.83 -6.59 6.12
C LEU A 274 -8.98 -7.85 6.02
N HIS A 275 -9.55 -9.02 6.32
CA HIS A 275 -8.84 -10.29 6.27
C HIS A 275 -9.69 -11.38 5.64
N ARG A 276 -9.17 -11.99 4.55
CA ARG A 276 -9.90 -13.02 3.79
C ARG A 276 -11.29 -12.53 3.37
N VAL A 277 -11.31 -11.34 2.77
CA VAL A 277 -12.49 -10.71 2.22
C VAL A 277 -12.44 -10.77 0.69
N GLU A 278 -13.50 -11.28 0.09
CA GLU A 278 -13.69 -11.17 -1.35
C GLU A 278 -14.53 -9.93 -1.66
N VAL A 279 -14.08 -9.14 -2.64
CA VAL A 279 -14.80 -7.94 -3.09
C VAL A 279 -15.10 -8.07 -4.57
N ILE A 280 -16.39 -8.09 -4.91
CA ILE A 280 -16.87 -8.26 -6.28
C ILE A 280 -17.58 -7.00 -6.74
N GLY A 281 -17.17 -6.51 -7.89
CA GLY A 281 -17.78 -5.35 -8.54
C GLY A 281 -17.39 -4.02 -7.90
N SER A 282 -17.09 -3.05 -8.74
CA SER A 282 -16.67 -1.70 -8.31
C SER A 282 -16.97 -0.68 -9.41
N TRP A 283 -17.52 0.47 -9.01
CA TRP A 283 -17.64 1.63 -9.91
C TRP A 283 -16.45 2.59 -9.79
N GLN A 284 -16.06 2.94 -8.58
CA GLN A 284 -14.94 3.84 -8.26
C GLN A 284 -13.72 3.05 -7.82
N SER A 285 -13.85 2.40 -6.69
CA SER A 285 -12.86 1.51 -6.11
C SER A 285 -13.55 0.35 -5.42
N ALA A 286 -12.95 -0.82 -5.50
CA ALA A 286 -13.42 -1.98 -4.74
C ALA A 286 -13.22 -1.71 -3.24
N VAL A 287 -12.03 -1.24 -2.87
CA VAL A 287 -11.73 -0.80 -1.50
C VAL A 287 -11.21 0.64 -1.52
N ARG A 288 -11.86 1.53 -0.79
CA ARG A 288 -11.45 2.91 -0.59
C ARG A 288 -10.84 3.09 0.79
N VAL A 289 -9.63 3.63 0.86
CA VAL A 289 -8.91 3.87 2.12
C VAL A 289 -8.64 5.36 2.28
N ILE A 290 -9.21 5.97 3.32
CA ILE A 290 -9.15 7.42 3.58
C ILE A 290 -8.76 7.64 5.04
N ALA A 291 -7.76 8.46 5.31
CA ALA A 291 -7.30 8.78 6.66
C ALA A 291 -7.11 7.53 7.52
N ALA A 292 -6.27 6.61 7.01
CA ALA A 292 -6.02 5.33 7.65
C ALA A 292 -4.61 5.27 8.25
N TYR A 293 -4.52 4.77 9.47
CA TYR A 293 -3.27 4.61 10.19
C TYR A 293 -3.13 3.19 10.72
N ARG A 294 -1.95 2.57 10.49
CA ARG A 294 -1.64 1.21 10.98
C ARG A 294 -2.76 0.21 10.74
N SER A 295 -3.38 0.25 9.56
CA SER A 295 -4.44 -0.70 9.19
C SER A 295 -3.91 -1.73 8.20
N THR A 296 -4.54 -2.92 8.15
CA THR A 296 -4.08 -4.05 7.34
C THR A 296 -5.18 -4.54 6.42
N ILE A 297 -4.84 -4.76 5.13
CA ILE A 297 -5.67 -5.50 4.17
C ILE A 297 -4.85 -6.71 3.72
N ARG A 298 -5.27 -7.92 4.15
CA ARG A 298 -4.49 -9.13 3.96
C ARG A 298 -5.33 -10.29 3.43
N SER A 299 -4.76 -11.05 2.47
CA SER A 299 -5.34 -12.30 1.94
C SER A 299 -6.72 -12.10 1.34
N CYS A 300 -6.99 -10.93 0.78
CA CYS A 300 -8.25 -10.59 0.13
C CYS A 300 -8.19 -10.92 -1.37
N ARG A 301 -9.36 -11.25 -1.94
CA ARG A 301 -9.57 -11.36 -3.37
C ARG A 301 -10.45 -10.21 -3.84
N ILE A 302 -9.93 -9.37 -4.74
CA ILE A 302 -10.58 -8.13 -5.17
C ILE A 302 -10.66 -8.14 -6.69
N HIS A 303 -11.87 -8.15 -7.26
CA HIS A 303 -12.00 -8.35 -8.68
C HIS A 303 -13.33 -7.85 -9.27
N GLU A 304 -13.42 -7.92 -10.60
CA GLU A 304 -14.57 -7.56 -11.45
C GLU A 304 -14.98 -6.09 -11.30
N GLY A 305 -14.32 -5.21 -12.03
CA GLY A 305 -14.83 -3.87 -12.28
C GLY A 305 -16.19 -3.94 -12.95
N ILE A 306 -17.16 -3.13 -12.51
CA ILE A 306 -18.48 -3.08 -13.17
C ILE A 306 -18.28 -2.46 -14.56
N PRO A 307 -18.64 -3.18 -15.65
CA PRO A 307 -18.57 -2.60 -16.98
C PRO A 307 -19.42 -1.33 -17.06
N ALA A 308 -18.87 -0.26 -17.54
CA ALA A 308 -19.62 0.97 -17.76
C ALA A 308 -20.65 0.75 -18.86
N LEU A 309 -21.92 0.82 -18.48
CA LEU A 309 -23.12 1.07 -19.28
C LEU A 309 -23.36 0.24 -20.58
N PRO A 310 -24.64 -0.02 -20.88
CA PRO A 310 -25.02 -0.79 -22.07
C PRO A 310 -24.51 -0.13 -23.36
N ALA A 311 -24.36 -0.96 -24.40
CA ALA A 311 -23.95 -0.57 -25.75
C ALA A 311 -24.64 0.72 -26.22
N GLY A 312 -23.87 1.79 -26.43
CA GLY A 312 -24.33 3.12 -26.85
C GLY A 312 -23.91 4.27 -25.95
N GLY A 313 -23.36 4.00 -24.75
CA GLY A 313 -22.70 4.99 -23.93
C GLY A 313 -21.30 5.37 -24.48
N PRO A 314 -20.67 6.45 -23.98
CA PRO A 314 -19.34 6.84 -24.43
C PRO A 314 -18.40 5.63 -24.36
N GLN A 315 -17.62 5.43 -25.41
CA GLN A 315 -16.78 4.26 -25.76
C GLN A 315 -15.71 3.84 -24.75
N TYR A 316 -15.90 4.17 -23.49
CA TYR A 316 -14.91 3.96 -22.46
C TYR A 316 -15.52 3.05 -21.40
N GLY A 317 -15.00 1.86 -21.28
CA GLY A 317 -15.19 0.98 -20.14
C GLY A 317 -14.98 1.72 -18.82
N PRO A 318 -15.09 1.08 -17.66
CA PRO A 318 -15.08 1.79 -16.39
C PRO A 318 -13.78 2.59 -16.27
N ARG A 319 -13.88 3.90 -16.42
CA ARG A 319 -12.75 4.81 -16.26
C ARG A 319 -12.18 4.76 -14.83
N ARG A 320 -12.90 4.16 -13.89
CA ARG A 320 -12.65 4.22 -12.46
C ARG A 320 -13.13 2.95 -11.76
N ALA A 321 -12.62 1.80 -12.10
CA ALA A 321 -12.85 0.59 -11.31
C ALA A 321 -11.51 0.18 -10.70
N TYR A 322 -11.03 0.95 -9.72
CA TYR A 322 -9.79 0.69 -9.03
C TYR A 322 -9.93 -0.45 -8.03
N GLY A 323 -8.87 -1.19 -7.78
CA GLY A 323 -8.83 -2.19 -6.72
C GLY A 323 -8.81 -1.55 -5.34
N ILE A 324 -7.63 -1.27 -4.80
CA ILE A 324 -7.45 -0.53 -3.55
C ILE A 324 -7.00 0.89 -3.89
N PHE A 325 -7.84 1.86 -3.58
CA PHE A 325 -7.50 3.28 -3.73
C PHE A 325 -7.20 3.91 -2.37
N ILE A 326 -5.96 4.32 -2.18
CA ILE A 326 -5.43 4.90 -0.95
C ILE A 326 -5.29 6.41 -1.17
N SER A 327 -6.12 7.22 -0.51
CA SER A 327 -6.08 8.68 -0.61
C SER A 327 -7.25 9.33 0.16
N PRO A 328 -7.07 10.54 0.71
CA PRO A 328 -5.82 11.10 1.21
C PRO A 328 -5.47 10.61 2.63
N TYR A 329 -4.31 11.02 3.16
CA TYR A 329 -3.88 10.80 4.55
C TYR A 329 -3.82 9.32 4.95
N ALA A 330 -3.00 8.52 4.36
CA ALA A 330 -2.81 7.16 4.80
C ALA A 330 -1.34 6.94 5.14
N SER A 331 -1.05 6.53 6.38
CA SER A 331 0.32 6.29 6.81
C SER A 331 0.46 4.98 7.58
N ALA A 332 1.59 4.30 7.37
CA ALA A 332 1.95 3.08 8.09
C ALA A 332 0.95 1.92 7.94
N ASN A 333 0.21 1.85 6.84
CA ASN A 333 -0.69 0.74 6.56
C ASN A 333 0.02 -0.40 5.83
N LEU A 334 -0.54 -1.61 5.90
CA LEU A 334 -0.03 -2.82 5.29
C LEU A 334 -1.08 -3.43 4.35
N PHE A 335 -0.70 -3.63 3.09
CA PHE A 335 -1.51 -4.25 2.05
C PHE A 335 -0.74 -5.46 1.53
N GLU A 336 -1.05 -6.67 2.02
CA GLU A 336 -0.23 -7.83 1.72
C GLU A 336 -1.02 -9.09 1.34
N ASN A 337 -0.41 -9.93 0.49
CA ASN A 337 -0.95 -11.21 0.09
C ASN A 337 -2.36 -11.13 -0.52
N ASN A 338 -2.69 -10.06 -1.25
CA ASN A 338 -3.97 -9.91 -1.91
C ASN A 338 -3.86 -10.33 -3.39
N GLU A 339 -4.93 -10.91 -3.91
CA GLU A 339 -5.12 -11.17 -5.34
C GLU A 339 -6.07 -10.13 -5.91
N ILE A 340 -5.60 -9.30 -6.87
CA ILE A 340 -6.37 -8.18 -7.43
C ILE A 340 -6.31 -8.21 -8.95
N TYR A 341 -7.46 -8.42 -9.61
CA TYR A 341 -7.53 -8.60 -11.06
C TYR A 341 -8.84 -8.09 -11.68
N HIS A 342 -8.89 -7.98 -13.00
CA HIS A 342 -10.03 -7.46 -13.77
C HIS A 342 -10.52 -6.09 -13.27
N LEU A 343 -9.57 -5.22 -12.91
CA LEU A 343 -9.81 -3.86 -12.43
C LEU A 343 -8.91 -2.88 -13.20
N VAL A 344 -9.28 -1.62 -13.26
CA VAL A 344 -8.52 -0.60 -14.01
C VAL A 344 -7.11 -0.44 -13.48
N SER A 345 -6.95 -0.31 -12.17
CA SER A 345 -5.64 -0.32 -11.51
C SER A 345 -5.78 -1.05 -10.17
N PRO A 346 -5.07 -2.15 -9.96
CA PRO A 346 -5.07 -2.87 -8.68
C PRO A 346 -4.77 -1.98 -7.49
N PHE A 347 -3.75 -1.12 -7.58
CA PHE A 347 -3.44 -0.12 -6.56
C PHE A 347 -3.35 1.27 -7.17
N LEU A 348 -4.09 2.22 -6.58
CA LEU A 348 -3.97 3.64 -6.88
C LEU A 348 -3.66 4.40 -5.59
N ILE A 349 -2.63 5.24 -5.61
CA ILE A 349 -2.08 5.94 -4.44
C ILE A 349 -2.05 7.43 -4.75
N ALA A 350 -2.67 8.27 -3.89
CA ALA A 350 -2.72 9.70 -4.12
C ALA A 350 -2.87 10.49 -2.81
N GLY A 351 -2.39 11.74 -2.82
CA GLY A 351 -2.47 12.64 -1.67
C GLY A 351 -1.49 12.25 -0.57
N ALA A 352 -1.32 13.01 0.45
CA ALA A 352 -0.41 12.84 1.58
C ALA A 352 -0.35 11.41 2.18
N VAL A 353 0.07 10.45 1.34
CA VAL A 353 0.16 9.01 1.65
C VAL A 353 1.62 8.64 1.88
N SER A 354 1.98 8.22 3.09
CA SER A 354 3.38 8.07 3.48
C SER A 354 3.67 6.83 4.32
N GLY A 355 4.81 6.17 4.05
CA GLY A 355 5.32 5.07 4.86
C GLY A 355 4.48 3.80 4.87
N ASN A 356 3.62 3.59 3.88
CA ASN A 356 2.84 2.36 3.76
C ASN A 356 3.66 1.25 3.10
N VAL A 357 3.24 0.01 3.29
CA VAL A 357 3.80 -1.17 2.65
C VAL A 357 2.74 -1.87 1.80
N ILE A 358 3.08 -2.09 0.52
CA ILE A 358 2.29 -2.88 -0.44
C ILE A 358 3.15 -4.09 -0.80
N ALA A 359 2.83 -5.27 -0.25
CA ALA A 359 3.75 -6.39 -0.34
C ALA A 359 3.07 -7.72 -0.70
N TYR A 360 3.80 -8.54 -1.44
CA TYR A 360 3.41 -9.91 -1.77
C TYR A 360 2.03 -10.04 -2.40
N ASN A 361 1.56 -9.01 -3.11
CA ASN A 361 0.29 -9.08 -3.83
C ASN A 361 0.49 -9.70 -5.21
N TYR A 362 -0.55 -10.36 -5.71
CA TYR A 362 -0.63 -10.91 -7.05
C TYR A 362 -1.59 -10.06 -7.89
N LEU A 363 -1.06 -9.45 -8.96
CA LEU A 363 -1.71 -8.44 -9.78
C LEU A 363 -1.65 -8.86 -11.26
N PRO A 364 -2.37 -9.93 -11.66
CA PRO A 364 -2.11 -10.60 -12.94
C PRO A 364 -2.72 -9.92 -14.16
N ASP A 365 -3.85 -9.22 -13.99
CA ASP A 365 -4.67 -8.77 -15.13
C ASP A 365 -5.36 -7.43 -14.85
N PRO A 366 -4.66 -6.31 -14.97
CA PRO A 366 -5.27 -4.99 -14.97
C PRO A 366 -6.04 -4.78 -16.27
N TYR A 367 -7.28 -4.32 -16.15
CA TYR A 367 -8.20 -4.14 -17.26
C TYR A 367 -8.33 -2.67 -17.67
N TYR A 368 -8.44 -2.41 -18.99
CA TYR A 368 -8.78 -1.12 -19.53
C TYR A 368 -9.66 -1.27 -20.77
N SER A 369 -10.47 -0.24 -21.06
CA SER A 369 -11.39 -0.26 -22.20
C SER A 369 -10.72 -0.35 -23.57
N ASP A 370 -9.51 0.19 -23.71
CA ASP A 370 -8.68 -0.05 -24.88
C ASP A 370 -7.94 -1.37 -24.69
N PRO A 371 -8.26 -2.40 -25.49
CA PRO A 371 -7.66 -3.73 -25.33
C PRO A 371 -6.15 -3.74 -25.64
N ASN A 372 -5.64 -2.75 -26.38
CA ASN A 372 -4.22 -2.63 -26.69
C ASN A 372 -3.41 -1.92 -25.60
N TRP A 373 -4.08 -1.19 -24.70
CA TRP A 373 -3.42 -0.41 -23.66
C TRP A 373 -2.91 -1.30 -22.53
N ILE A 374 -1.66 -1.10 -22.14
CA ILE A 374 -1.07 -1.76 -20.96
C ILE A 374 -1.34 -0.87 -19.74
N GLN A 375 -2.22 -1.36 -18.88
CA GLN A 375 -2.67 -0.59 -17.72
C GLN A 375 -1.67 -0.63 -16.57
N VAL A 376 -1.80 0.37 -15.69
CA VAL A 376 -0.99 0.50 -14.47
C VAL A 376 -1.49 -0.48 -13.40
N THR A 377 -0.60 -1.22 -12.81
CA THR A 377 -0.89 -2.11 -11.68
C THR A 377 -0.73 -1.41 -10.32
N ILE A 378 0.36 -0.65 -10.18
CA ILE A 378 0.62 0.17 -9.00
C ILE A 378 0.92 1.58 -9.48
N GLY A 379 -0.05 2.49 -9.28
CA GLY A 379 0.01 3.89 -9.72
C GLY A 379 0.10 4.87 -8.55
N PHE A 380 1.06 5.79 -8.65
CA PHE A 380 1.11 6.98 -7.80
C PHE A 380 0.53 8.13 -8.64
N HIS A 381 -0.73 8.49 -8.37
CA HIS A 381 -1.59 9.29 -9.26
C HIS A 381 -2.02 10.63 -8.66
N GLY A 382 -1.25 11.19 -7.80
CA GLY A 382 -1.58 12.49 -7.20
C GLY A 382 -0.54 12.92 -6.18
N PRO A 383 -0.60 14.17 -5.74
CA PRO A 383 0.44 14.74 -4.92
C PRO A 383 0.28 14.35 -3.45
N HIS A 384 1.24 14.07 -2.71
CA HIS A 384 2.65 13.74 -2.96
C HIS A 384 2.96 12.46 -2.15
N PRO A 385 2.68 11.26 -2.68
CA PRO A 385 3.02 10.02 -1.99
C PRO A 385 4.51 9.91 -1.77
N VAL A 386 4.94 9.57 -0.56
CA VAL A 386 6.34 9.58 -0.16
C VAL A 386 6.68 8.44 0.80
N MET A 387 7.89 7.88 0.71
CA MET A 387 8.41 6.87 1.63
C MET A 387 7.58 5.58 1.71
N ASN A 388 6.82 5.24 0.67
CA ASN A 388 6.11 3.96 0.60
C ASN A 388 7.03 2.86 0.08
N LEU A 389 6.83 1.64 0.56
CA LEU A 389 7.54 0.44 0.15
C LEU A 389 6.62 -0.47 -0.66
N ILE A 390 7.07 -0.85 -1.85
CA ILE A 390 6.44 -1.81 -2.73
C ILE A 390 7.36 -3.02 -2.81
N GLU A 391 7.01 -4.13 -2.15
CA GLU A 391 7.90 -5.26 -1.96
C GLU A 391 7.29 -6.60 -2.35
N GLY A 392 8.01 -7.40 -3.10
CA GLY A 392 7.67 -8.80 -3.33
C GLY A 392 6.40 -9.04 -4.17
N ASN A 393 5.86 -8.04 -4.86
CA ASN A 393 4.63 -8.21 -5.63
C ASN A 393 4.91 -8.90 -6.98
N TYR A 394 3.97 -9.73 -7.41
CA TYR A 394 3.93 -10.29 -8.77
C TYR A 394 2.94 -9.49 -9.60
N SER A 395 3.42 -8.78 -10.61
CA SER A 395 2.67 -7.78 -11.36
C SER A 395 2.76 -8.01 -12.86
N VAL A 396 1.61 -7.96 -13.55
CA VAL A 396 1.51 -8.00 -15.02
C VAL A 396 0.91 -6.69 -15.53
N GLY A 397 1.77 -5.74 -15.93
CA GLY A 397 1.39 -4.39 -16.36
C GLY A 397 2.43 -3.37 -15.94
N ARG A 398 2.10 -2.09 -15.98
CA ARG A 398 3.03 -1.01 -15.63
C ARG A 398 3.06 -0.73 -14.12
N MET A 399 4.21 -0.36 -13.61
CA MET A 399 4.37 0.35 -12.35
C MET A 399 4.67 1.82 -12.66
N ALA A 400 3.73 2.72 -12.34
CA ALA A 400 3.80 4.09 -12.84
C ALA A 400 3.51 5.15 -11.78
N PRO A 401 4.55 5.80 -11.25
CA PRO A 401 4.42 7.14 -10.68
C PRO A 401 4.18 8.15 -11.80
N ASP A 402 2.93 8.57 -11.97
CA ASP A 402 2.57 9.59 -12.96
C ASP A 402 2.54 11.00 -12.36
N ASN A 403 2.54 12.01 -13.22
CA ASN A 403 2.43 13.40 -12.81
C ASN A 403 1.09 14.04 -13.21
N TYR A 404 0.04 13.24 -13.41
CA TYR A 404 -1.24 13.79 -13.88
C TYR A 404 -1.81 14.84 -12.91
N TRP A 405 -1.84 14.55 -11.62
CA TRP A 405 -2.33 15.45 -10.58
C TRP A 405 -1.23 16.03 -9.68
N GLY A 406 0.03 15.85 -10.03
CA GLY A 406 1.16 16.40 -9.28
C GLY A 406 2.31 15.41 -9.11
N SER A 407 3.16 15.69 -8.14
CA SER A 407 4.45 15.00 -7.93
C SER A 407 4.37 13.82 -6.95
N SER A 408 5.44 13.01 -6.94
CA SER A 408 5.70 11.97 -5.93
C SER A 408 7.20 11.75 -5.75
N SER A 409 7.65 11.23 -4.60
CA SER A 409 9.09 11.01 -4.42
C SER A 409 9.43 9.95 -3.37
N HIS A 410 10.71 9.51 -3.33
CA HIS A 410 11.28 8.66 -2.27
C HIS A 410 10.50 7.38 -1.99
N ASN A 411 9.82 6.81 -2.99
CA ASN A 411 9.19 5.50 -2.85
C ASN A 411 10.16 4.40 -3.31
N THR A 412 10.06 3.23 -2.69
CA THR A 412 10.97 2.10 -2.91
C THR A 412 10.23 0.92 -3.52
N PHE A 413 10.77 0.37 -4.60
CA PHE A 413 10.35 -0.89 -5.20
C PHE A 413 11.43 -1.94 -4.93
N PHE A 414 11.10 -2.96 -4.16
CA PHE A 414 12.04 -3.97 -3.70
C PHE A 414 11.56 -5.39 -4.00
N ARG A 415 12.40 -6.20 -4.69
CA ARG A 415 12.09 -7.61 -4.96
C ARG A 415 10.75 -7.87 -5.65
N ASN A 416 10.29 -6.98 -6.54
CA ASN A 416 9.08 -7.22 -7.30
C ASN A 416 9.37 -8.00 -8.59
N ARG A 417 8.44 -8.86 -9.00
CA ARG A 417 8.34 -9.39 -10.35
C ARG A 417 7.41 -8.48 -11.15
N ASN A 418 7.91 -7.88 -12.22
CA ASN A 418 7.10 -7.09 -13.13
C ASN A 418 7.32 -7.54 -14.57
N ARG A 419 6.24 -7.81 -15.29
CA ARG A 419 6.26 -8.11 -16.73
C ARG A 419 5.11 -7.41 -17.45
N LEU A 420 5.25 -7.19 -18.74
CA LEU A 420 4.19 -6.68 -19.58
C LEU A 420 3.26 -7.83 -20.03
N PRO A 421 1.95 -7.56 -20.25
CA PRO A 421 1.04 -8.56 -20.79
C PRO A 421 1.35 -8.83 -22.27
N GLU A 422 1.16 -10.07 -22.68
CA GLU A 422 1.32 -10.47 -24.08
C GLU A 422 0.29 -9.80 -24.99
N GLY A 423 0.68 -9.53 -26.24
CA GLY A 423 -0.21 -9.03 -27.29
C GLY A 423 -0.55 -7.55 -27.21
N LYS A 424 -0.37 -6.87 -26.09
CA LYS A 424 -0.64 -5.43 -25.95
C LYS A 424 0.60 -4.60 -26.32
N ARG A 425 0.35 -3.40 -26.90
CA ARG A 425 1.42 -2.53 -27.39
C ARG A 425 1.31 -1.08 -26.95
N GLY A 426 0.17 -0.65 -26.42
CA GLY A 426 -0.03 0.72 -25.94
C GLY A 426 0.62 0.91 -24.57
N ALA A 427 1.52 1.88 -24.42
CA ALA A 427 2.31 2.18 -23.23
C ALA A 427 3.19 0.99 -22.75
N PRO A 428 4.09 0.47 -23.58
CA PRO A 428 4.78 -0.79 -23.34
C PRO A 428 6.05 -0.60 -22.46
N TRP A 429 5.89 -0.07 -21.28
CA TRP A 429 6.98 0.21 -20.34
C TRP A 429 6.74 -0.49 -19.00
N ASN A 430 7.74 -1.17 -18.46
CA ASN A 430 7.59 -1.83 -17.16
C ASN A 430 7.53 -0.82 -16.00
N PHE A 431 8.50 0.08 -15.95
CA PHE A 431 8.54 1.20 -15.00
C PHE A 431 8.42 2.52 -15.77
N ASP A 432 7.37 3.28 -15.48
CA ASP A 432 7.09 4.57 -16.10
C ASP A 432 7.15 5.66 -15.03
N LEU A 433 8.38 6.10 -14.69
CA LEU A 433 8.61 7.17 -13.71
C LEU A 433 8.52 8.51 -14.43
N GLN A 434 7.38 9.17 -14.27
CA GLN A 434 7.07 10.38 -15.02
C GLN A 434 7.67 11.64 -14.36
N HIS A 435 7.37 12.79 -14.94
CA HIS A 435 7.83 14.10 -14.48
C HIS A 435 7.62 14.29 -12.99
N HIS A 436 8.59 14.83 -12.25
CA HIS A 436 8.62 15.02 -10.79
C HIS A 436 8.62 13.72 -9.94
N ALA A 437 8.82 12.54 -10.53
CA ALA A 437 9.02 11.30 -9.79
C ALA A 437 10.50 11.16 -9.34
N HIS A 438 10.92 11.97 -8.38
CA HIS A 438 12.32 12.05 -7.94
C HIS A 438 12.67 11.09 -6.80
N TYR A 439 13.95 10.74 -6.68
CA TYR A 439 14.51 9.97 -5.57
C TYR A 439 13.87 8.58 -5.36
N TYR A 440 13.35 7.98 -6.40
CA TYR A 440 12.87 6.60 -6.35
C TYR A 440 14.03 5.62 -6.16
N THR A 441 13.74 4.48 -5.54
CA THR A 441 14.71 3.41 -5.28
C THR A 441 14.15 2.09 -5.82
N LEU A 442 14.84 1.48 -6.78
CA LEU A 442 14.47 0.22 -7.42
C LEU A 442 15.58 -0.80 -7.19
N VAL A 443 15.33 -1.82 -6.36
CA VAL A 443 16.37 -2.76 -5.92
C VAL A 443 15.86 -4.19 -5.89
N GLY A 444 16.67 -5.10 -6.44
CA GLY A 444 16.39 -6.54 -6.39
C GLY A 444 15.15 -6.98 -7.18
N ASN A 445 14.62 -6.14 -8.08
CA ASN A 445 13.46 -6.48 -8.89
C ASN A 445 13.85 -7.39 -10.06
N VAL A 446 12.88 -8.18 -10.55
CA VAL A 446 12.97 -8.99 -11.76
C VAL A 446 12.01 -8.41 -12.80
N ILE A 447 12.53 -7.80 -13.86
CA ILE A 447 11.79 -6.91 -14.75
C ILE A 447 11.81 -7.42 -16.19
N GLY A 448 10.62 -7.56 -16.77
CA GLY A 448 10.45 -7.98 -18.17
C GLY A 448 10.57 -9.49 -18.39
N GLU A 449 10.36 -9.93 -19.62
CA GLU A 449 10.52 -11.30 -20.09
C GLU A 449 11.59 -11.34 -21.19
N PRO A 450 12.44 -12.36 -21.25
CA PRO A 450 13.43 -12.48 -22.30
C PRO A 450 12.83 -12.33 -23.70
N GLY A 451 13.35 -11.40 -24.49
CA GLY A 451 12.90 -11.13 -25.85
C GLY A 451 11.63 -10.29 -25.99
N THR A 452 11.12 -9.72 -24.88
CA THR A 452 9.92 -8.86 -24.91
C THR A 452 10.29 -7.39 -24.98
N GLU A 453 11.19 -6.91 -24.13
CA GLU A 453 11.64 -5.52 -24.12
C GLU A 453 12.81 -5.33 -25.09
N GLU A 454 12.77 -4.20 -25.83
CA GLU A 454 13.75 -3.87 -26.86
C GLU A 454 14.79 -2.86 -26.36
N VAL A 455 14.37 -2.03 -25.39
CA VAL A 455 15.19 -0.91 -24.88
C VAL A 455 15.25 -0.94 -23.36
N TYR A 456 16.45 -0.75 -22.81
CA TYR A 456 16.64 -0.68 -21.37
C TYR A 456 16.03 0.59 -20.77
N GLN A 457 16.24 1.76 -21.42
CA GLN A 457 15.78 3.04 -20.89
C GLN A 457 15.42 4.01 -21.99
N LEU A 458 14.23 4.60 -21.87
CA LEU A 458 13.79 5.77 -22.64
C LEU A 458 13.93 7.02 -21.77
N GLN A 459 14.64 8.03 -22.27
CA GLN A 459 14.77 9.32 -21.61
C GLN A 459 15.13 10.39 -22.68
N GLY A 460 14.35 11.46 -22.72
CA GLY A 460 14.68 12.63 -23.55
C GLY A 460 14.21 12.60 -25.01
N VAL A 461 13.77 11.46 -25.51
CA VAL A 461 13.16 11.32 -26.85
C VAL A 461 11.93 10.45 -26.73
N ASP A 462 10.81 10.90 -27.27
CA ASP A 462 9.60 10.08 -27.31
C ASP A 462 9.74 9.10 -28.48
N LEU A 463 10.15 7.90 -28.17
CA LEU A 463 10.12 6.76 -29.06
C LEU A 463 8.80 6.03 -28.80
N ALA A 464 7.71 6.60 -29.28
CA ALA A 464 6.38 6.07 -29.09
C ALA A 464 6.29 4.64 -29.61
N GLY A 465 5.97 3.70 -28.72
CA GLY A 465 5.76 2.29 -29.04
C GLY A 465 6.94 1.36 -28.82
N GLU A 466 8.11 1.86 -28.43
CA GLU A 466 9.22 0.98 -28.04
C GLU A 466 8.98 0.33 -26.67
N LYS A 467 9.16 -0.98 -26.61
CA LYS A 467 9.05 -1.73 -25.36
C LYS A 467 10.28 -1.51 -24.52
N ALA A 468 10.11 -0.88 -23.37
CA ALA A 468 11.23 -0.52 -22.50
C ALA A 468 11.09 -1.04 -21.07
N VAL A 469 12.23 -1.33 -20.45
CA VAL A 469 12.30 -1.62 -19.01
C VAL A 469 11.96 -0.35 -18.23
N TYR A 470 12.53 0.79 -18.59
CA TYR A 470 12.33 2.07 -17.92
C TYR A 470 11.93 3.18 -18.91
N ARG A 471 10.93 3.97 -18.56
CA ARG A 471 10.61 5.26 -19.17
C ARG A 471 10.73 6.34 -18.10
N LEU A 472 11.58 7.36 -18.31
CA LEU A 472 11.98 8.29 -17.25
C LEU A 472 11.72 9.75 -17.64
N GLY A 473 11.02 10.48 -16.78
CA GLY A 473 10.89 11.94 -16.80
C GLY A 473 9.87 12.49 -17.81
N TYR A 474 9.13 11.65 -18.48
CA TYR A 474 8.10 12.09 -19.43
C TYR A 474 6.86 12.64 -18.71
N HIS A 475 6.14 13.54 -19.34
CA HIS A 475 4.84 13.98 -18.86
C HIS A 475 3.77 12.90 -19.00
N SER A 476 2.76 12.94 -18.16
CA SER A 476 1.53 12.16 -18.32
C SER A 476 0.85 12.50 -19.63
N ASP A 477 0.32 11.50 -20.31
CA ASP A 477 -0.16 11.62 -21.67
C ASP A 477 -1.15 12.77 -21.92
N GLY A 478 -1.02 13.39 -23.05
CA GLY A 478 -2.07 14.10 -23.76
C GLY A 478 -1.79 15.52 -24.13
N ASP A 479 -0.80 16.18 -23.59
CA ASP A 479 -0.56 17.57 -23.95
C ASP A 479 0.42 17.75 -25.12
N GLY A 480 1.06 16.66 -25.58
CA GLY A 480 2.04 16.74 -26.66
C GLY A 480 3.18 17.71 -26.36
N SER A 481 3.28 18.21 -25.15
CA SER A 481 4.34 19.13 -24.77
C SER A 481 5.64 18.34 -24.73
N ARG A 482 6.43 18.55 -25.74
CA ARG A 482 7.81 18.04 -25.84
C ARG A 482 8.78 18.87 -25.01
N GLU A 483 8.26 19.79 -24.21
CA GLU A 483 9.08 20.64 -23.37
C GLU A 483 9.62 19.82 -22.21
N GLY A 484 10.88 19.48 -22.36
CA GLY A 484 11.76 19.13 -21.28
C GLY A 484 11.34 17.93 -20.46
N ASN A 485 11.67 16.73 -20.93
CA ASN A 485 11.74 15.60 -20.03
C ASN A 485 12.51 15.99 -18.77
N ASP A 486 11.92 15.67 -17.62
CA ASP A 486 12.57 15.91 -16.33
C ASP A 486 13.78 15.01 -16.15
N LYS A 487 14.95 15.54 -16.46
CA LYS A 487 16.23 14.82 -16.30
C LYS A 487 16.53 14.50 -14.84
N GLY A 488 15.93 15.23 -13.89
CA GLY A 488 16.04 14.98 -12.46
C GLY A 488 15.55 13.59 -12.07
N VAL A 489 14.55 13.06 -12.76
CA VAL A 489 14.04 11.69 -12.52
C VAL A 489 15.16 10.67 -12.69
N GLY A 490 15.84 10.67 -13.84
CA GLY A 490 16.97 9.75 -14.09
C GLY A 490 18.18 10.03 -13.21
N ALA A 491 18.50 11.30 -12.95
CA ALA A 491 19.64 11.69 -12.14
C ALA A 491 19.51 11.31 -10.67
N THR A 492 18.28 11.29 -10.14
CA THR A 492 18.01 10.94 -8.73
C THR A 492 17.58 9.48 -8.51
N LEU A 493 17.33 8.73 -9.59
CA LEU A 493 16.92 7.34 -9.52
C LEU A 493 18.05 6.42 -9.02
N LEU A 494 17.80 5.68 -7.94
CA LEU A 494 18.69 4.63 -7.47
C LEU A 494 18.22 3.27 -8.01
N ARG A 495 19.07 2.59 -8.78
CA ARG A 495 18.86 1.23 -9.27
C ARG A 495 20.00 0.35 -8.78
N HIS A 496 19.70 -0.80 -8.18
CA HIS A 496 20.73 -1.71 -7.67
C HIS A 496 20.25 -3.15 -7.67
N GLY A 497 21.03 -4.04 -8.28
CA GLY A 497 20.74 -5.47 -8.27
C GLY A 497 19.42 -5.86 -8.92
N ASN A 498 18.93 -5.12 -9.91
CA ASN A 498 17.76 -5.52 -10.68
C ASN A 498 18.18 -6.43 -11.84
N TRP A 499 17.47 -7.54 -12.01
CA TRP A 499 17.55 -8.31 -13.25
C TRP A 499 16.59 -7.71 -14.27
N ASP A 500 17.01 -7.56 -15.50
CA ASP A 500 16.15 -7.11 -16.59
C ASP A 500 16.30 -7.94 -17.85
N SER A 501 15.24 -7.97 -18.66
CA SER A 501 15.14 -8.77 -19.87
C SER A 501 16.04 -8.31 -21.02
N VAL A 502 16.42 -7.01 -21.06
CA VAL A 502 17.27 -6.46 -22.12
C VAL A 502 18.72 -6.90 -21.94
N HIS A 503 19.22 -6.82 -20.72
CA HIS A 503 20.56 -7.32 -20.40
C HIS A 503 20.61 -8.85 -20.23
N GLY A 504 19.47 -9.49 -19.90
CA GLY A 504 19.43 -10.91 -19.52
C GLY A 504 20.26 -11.22 -18.27
N ALA A 505 20.55 -10.20 -17.46
CA ALA A 505 21.46 -10.27 -16.34
C ALA A 505 21.06 -9.31 -15.22
N THR A 506 21.62 -9.51 -14.02
CA THR A 506 21.47 -8.60 -12.89
C THR A 506 22.42 -7.41 -13.02
N VAL A 507 21.88 -6.20 -13.05
CA VAL A 507 22.63 -4.95 -13.17
C VAL A 507 22.84 -4.34 -11.77
N TRP A 508 24.10 -4.25 -11.36
CA TRP A 508 24.53 -3.66 -10.08
C TRP A 508 25.03 -2.23 -10.27
N ASN A 509 24.58 -1.31 -9.45
CA ASN A 509 24.99 0.10 -9.52
C ASN A 509 26.28 0.35 -8.72
N GLY A 510 27.43 0.01 -9.28
CA GLY A 510 28.75 0.47 -8.82
C GLY A 510 29.18 0.14 -7.37
N THR A 511 28.33 -0.53 -6.58
CA THR A 511 28.66 -0.92 -5.21
C THR A 511 29.19 -2.35 -5.19
N GLU A 512 30.15 -2.63 -4.32
CA GLU A 512 30.66 -3.98 -4.11
C GLU A 512 29.65 -4.88 -3.35
N ASP A 513 28.72 -4.28 -2.61
CA ASP A 513 27.71 -5.01 -1.85
C ASP A 513 26.59 -5.53 -2.77
N ARG A 514 26.64 -6.81 -3.06
CA ARG A 514 25.65 -7.54 -3.86
C ARG A 514 24.75 -8.45 -3.05
N SER A 515 24.76 -8.27 -1.73
CA SER A 515 23.91 -9.02 -0.80
C SER A 515 22.63 -8.27 -0.53
N LEU A 516 21.50 -8.81 -0.98
CA LEU A 516 20.18 -8.19 -0.78
C LEU A 516 19.50 -8.77 0.47
N PRO A 517 18.93 -7.93 1.37
CA PRO A 517 18.16 -8.45 2.48
C PRO A 517 16.92 -9.22 1.99
N PRO A 518 16.39 -10.18 2.77
CA PRO A 518 15.19 -10.89 2.37
C PRO A 518 13.94 -9.99 2.33
N SER A 519 13.85 -8.98 3.18
CA SER A 519 12.76 -8.00 3.25
C SER A 519 13.26 -6.69 3.86
N LEU A 520 12.56 -5.57 3.56
CA LEU A 520 12.79 -4.27 4.19
C LEU A 520 11.78 -3.96 5.31
N TYR A 521 10.71 -4.75 5.45
CA TYR A 521 9.71 -4.55 6.51
C TYR A 521 9.49 -5.75 7.43
N LEU A 522 9.93 -6.94 7.04
CA LEU A 522 9.85 -8.15 7.84
C LEU A 522 11.21 -8.53 8.42
N ALA A 523 11.24 -8.90 9.70
CA ALA A 523 12.45 -9.43 10.35
C ALA A 523 12.79 -10.86 9.89
N GLY A 524 11.82 -11.58 9.34
CA GLY A 524 11.96 -12.97 8.88
C GLY A 524 10.72 -13.42 8.13
N LYS A 525 10.72 -14.68 7.70
CA LYS A 525 9.59 -15.32 7.01
C LYS A 525 8.34 -15.25 7.90
N PRO A 526 7.22 -14.66 7.41
CA PRO A 526 6.01 -14.55 8.22
C PRO A 526 5.32 -15.89 8.40
N ALA A 527 4.68 -16.11 9.55
CA ALA A 527 4.03 -17.38 9.88
C ALA A 527 2.95 -17.81 8.87
N TRP A 528 2.22 -16.85 8.32
CA TRP A 528 1.16 -17.11 7.33
C TRP A 528 1.69 -17.57 5.95
N TRP A 529 3.01 -17.49 5.71
CA TRP A 529 3.62 -17.87 4.43
C TRP A 529 3.64 -19.38 4.16
N GLY A 530 3.60 -20.21 5.20
CA GLY A 530 3.69 -21.66 5.07
C GLY A 530 5.08 -22.13 4.63
N ASP A 531 5.16 -23.22 3.86
CA ASP A 531 6.43 -23.88 3.48
C ASP A 531 7.08 -23.32 2.23
N ALA A 532 6.41 -22.43 1.50
CA ALA A 532 6.94 -21.83 0.29
C ALA A 532 8.30 -21.14 0.51
N PRO A 533 9.22 -21.14 -0.48
CA PRO A 533 10.48 -20.40 -0.40
C PRO A 533 10.27 -18.92 -0.14
N TRP A 534 11.09 -18.33 0.74
CA TRP A 534 11.02 -16.91 1.08
C TRP A 534 12.44 -16.29 1.11
N PRO A 535 12.68 -15.07 0.61
CA PRO A 535 11.75 -14.28 -0.18
C PRO A 535 11.44 -14.96 -1.52
N PRO A 536 10.21 -14.73 -2.09
CA PRO A 536 9.79 -15.46 -3.29
C PRO A 536 10.41 -14.94 -4.58
N ILE A 537 10.81 -13.67 -4.59
CA ILE A 537 11.28 -12.97 -5.79
C ILE A 537 12.66 -12.37 -5.53
N GLY A 538 13.52 -12.46 -6.52
CA GLY A 538 14.81 -11.80 -6.52
C GLY A 538 15.79 -12.37 -7.52
N PRO A 539 16.75 -11.58 -8.03
CA PRO A 539 17.79 -12.03 -8.94
C PRO A 539 18.77 -13.00 -8.29
N ASP A 540 18.78 -13.06 -6.96
CA ASP A 540 19.57 -13.95 -6.11
C ASP A 540 18.83 -15.25 -5.76
N ARG A 541 17.68 -15.53 -6.39
CA ARG A 541 16.85 -16.71 -6.16
C ARG A 541 16.91 -17.68 -7.34
N VAL A 542 16.64 -18.96 -7.06
CA VAL A 542 16.50 -20.00 -8.09
C VAL A 542 15.27 -20.84 -7.77
N PRO A 543 14.21 -20.76 -8.59
CA PRO A 543 13.98 -19.77 -9.65
C PRO A 543 13.88 -18.34 -9.11
N MET A 544 14.10 -17.35 -9.97
CA MET A 544 14.06 -15.93 -9.57
C MET A 544 12.66 -15.48 -9.10
N TYR A 545 11.62 -16.18 -9.48
CA TYR A 545 10.23 -15.95 -9.09
C TYR A 545 9.41 -17.24 -9.21
N PRO A 546 8.31 -17.38 -8.47
CA PRO A 546 7.42 -18.54 -8.58
C PRO A 546 6.65 -18.51 -9.91
N PRO A 547 6.18 -19.68 -10.40
CA PRO A 547 5.32 -19.74 -11.56
C PRO A 547 4.04 -18.95 -11.36
N ASP A 548 3.48 -18.44 -12.47
CA ASP A 548 2.20 -17.73 -12.48
C ASP A 548 1.06 -18.75 -12.22
N PRO A 549 0.26 -18.61 -11.15
CA PRO A 549 -0.85 -19.52 -10.86
C PRO A 549 -2.04 -19.32 -11.79
N GLY A 550 -2.13 -18.18 -12.46
CA GLY A 550 -3.29 -17.75 -13.24
C GLY A 550 -4.37 -17.04 -12.40
N VAL A 551 -5.17 -16.25 -13.09
CA VAL A 551 -6.24 -15.42 -12.50
C VAL A 551 -7.25 -16.26 -11.73
N GLY A 552 -7.64 -15.79 -10.55
CA GLY A 552 -8.66 -16.42 -9.69
C GLY A 552 -8.18 -17.65 -8.92
N ARG A 553 -6.88 -17.98 -8.96
CA ARG A 553 -6.32 -19.16 -8.31
C ARG A 553 -5.55 -18.86 -7.02
N GLY A 554 -5.58 -17.63 -6.56
CA GLY A 554 -4.84 -17.17 -5.38
C GLY A 554 -3.46 -16.64 -5.70
N THR A 555 -2.69 -16.35 -4.67
CA THR A 555 -1.33 -15.81 -4.85
C THR A 555 -0.33 -16.94 -5.19
N PRO A 556 0.76 -16.64 -5.94
CA PRO A 556 1.75 -17.66 -6.31
C PRO A 556 2.37 -18.43 -5.13
N TRP A 557 2.40 -17.81 -3.98
CA TRP A 557 2.93 -18.41 -2.75
C TRP A 557 1.88 -19.15 -1.93
N SER A 558 0.58 -18.88 -2.10
CA SER A 558 -0.50 -19.61 -1.40
C SER A 558 -0.72 -21.01 -1.96
N LEU A 559 -0.38 -21.27 -3.23
CA LEU A 559 -0.57 -22.56 -3.89
C LEU A 559 0.50 -23.61 -3.51
N GLN A 560 1.61 -23.20 -2.87
CA GLN A 560 2.70 -24.09 -2.50
C GLN A 560 2.56 -24.71 -1.11
N GLY A 561 1.52 -24.34 -0.36
CA GLY A 561 1.24 -24.81 1.00
C GLY A 561 -0.07 -25.60 1.16
N GLY A 562 -0.62 -26.12 0.06
CA GLY A 562 -1.80 -26.99 0.05
C GLY A 562 -1.47 -28.46 0.00
#